data_552e2dcd4806eb21d59210711d27b8a8
#
_entry.id   552e2dcd4806eb21d59210711d27b8a8
#
_cell.length_a   1.000
_cell.length_b   1.000
_cell.length_c   1.000
_cell.angle_alpha   90.00
_cell.angle_beta   90.00
_cell.angle_gamma   90.00
#
_symmetry.space_group_name_H-M   'P 1'
#
loop_
_entity.id
_entity.type
_entity.pdbx_description
1 polymer ?
#
loop_
_entity_poly.entity_id
_entity_poly.type
_entity_poly.pdbx_seq_one_letter_code
_entity_poly.pdbx_strand_id
1 'polypeptide(L)'
;MSDTLYLSLWYPNLRLAALSDKLTAVLGEFAAHGGEARVYAATAWPVNWSEPPVFQRVYGWGERGAEPRLAVEEALELLHDDTAYEFQIGWSLWELETGAGLDARWAREPRLVRVTGYGPLFDEGAYEQDGHIRLDFGSDAPFLEEEVELDSVAARHIEENVRQLVELTAAVEKASGATARLLWSELGESLAQRLAARLRVGN
;
A
#
# COMPACT_ATOMS: atom_id res chain seq x y z
N MET A 1 12.90 15.46 3.00
CA MET A 1 11.53 15.53 3.59
C MET A 1 10.74 14.37 3.03
N SER A 2 10.28 13.44 3.88
CA SER A 2 9.53 12.25 3.41
C SER A 2 8.14 12.66 2.94
N ASP A 3 7.67 11.99 1.90
CA ASP A 3 6.35 12.17 1.29
C ASP A 3 5.54 10.89 1.41
N THR A 4 4.22 10.95 1.28
CA THR A 4 3.38 9.75 1.29
C THR A 4 3.28 9.19 -0.12
N LEU A 5 3.49 7.88 -0.27
CA LEU A 5 3.49 7.18 -1.54
C LEU A 5 2.20 6.36 -1.72
N TYR A 6 1.56 6.52 -2.87
CA TYR A 6 0.33 5.84 -3.22
C TYR A 6 0.43 5.10 -4.54
N LEU A 7 -0.33 4.01 -4.67
CA LEU A 7 -0.61 3.35 -5.93
C LEU A 7 -2.12 3.32 -6.14
N SER A 8 -2.58 3.90 -7.24
CA SER A 8 -3.98 3.89 -7.67
C SER A 8 -4.19 2.90 -8.81
N LEU A 9 -5.29 2.14 -8.76
CA LEU A 9 -5.66 1.15 -9.75
C LEU A 9 -7.07 1.44 -10.29
N TRP A 10 -7.23 1.48 -11.62
CA TRP A 10 -8.51 1.68 -12.28
C TRP A 10 -8.92 0.47 -13.09
N TYR A 11 -10.22 0.19 -13.07
CA TYR A 11 -10.86 -0.92 -13.80
C TYR A 11 -11.98 -0.37 -14.68
N PRO A 12 -12.00 -0.63 -15.99
CA PRO A 12 -13.08 -0.14 -16.85
C PRO A 12 -14.38 -0.83 -16.47
N ASN A 13 -15.43 -0.06 -16.27
CA ASN A 13 -16.76 -0.56 -15.96
C ASN A 13 -16.81 -1.52 -14.75
N LEU A 14 -16.05 -1.21 -13.70
CA LEU A 14 -16.04 -2.03 -12.49
C LEU A 14 -17.47 -2.16 -11.93
N ARG A 15 -17.95 -3.38 -11.87
CA ARG A 15 -19.19 -3.68 -11.13
C ARG A 15 -18.86 -3.83 -9.66
N LEU A 16 -19.68 -3.25 -8.79
CA LEU A 16 -19.46 -3.28 -7.34
C LEU A 16 -19.26 -4.74 -6.84
N ALA A 17 -20.04 -5.69 -7.34
CA ALA A 17 -19.90 -7.10 -6.99
C ALA A 17 -18.53 -7.72 -7.32
N ALA A 18 -17.76 -7.14 -8.23
CA ALA A 18 -16.41 -7.61 -8.56
C ALA A 18 -15.32 -7.01 -7.65
N LEU A 19 -15.65 -6.04 -6.79
CA LEU A 19 -14.68 -5.38 -5.91
C LEU A 19 -14.03 -6.38 -4.95
N SER A 20 -14.80 -7.34 -4.43
CA SER A 20 -14.30 -8.40 -3.53
C SER A 20 -13.17 -9.21 -4.17
N ASP A 21 -13.36 -9.70 -5.41
CA ASP A 21 -12.34 -10.47 -6.11
C ASP A 21 -11.09 -9.65 -6.40
N LYS A 22 -11.26 -8.37 -6.76
CA LYS A 22 -10.14 -7.45 -7.03
C LYS A 22 -9.33 -7.17 -5.77
N LEU A 23 -9.98 -6.88 -4.64
CA LEU A 23 -9.33 -6.67 -3.36
C LEU A 23 -8.58 -7.92 -2.90
N THR A 24 -9.21 -9.10 -3.01
CA THR A 24 -8.57 -10.37 -2.66
C THR A 24 -7.32 -10.62 -3.50
N ALA A 25 -7.38 -10.36 -4.81
CA ALA A 25 -6.24 -10.50 -5.70
C ALA A 25 -5.09 -9.53 -5.34
N VAL A 26 -5.40 -8.25 -5.07
CA VAL A 26 -4.39 -7.26 -4.67
C VAL A 26 -3.72 -7.64 -3.36
N LEU A 27 -4.51 -7.97 -2.33
CA LEU A 27 -3.98 -8.34 -1.01
C LEU A 27 -3.14 -9.62 -1.05
N GLY A 28 -3.51 -10.57 -1.93
CA GLY A 28 -2.77 -11.83 -2.10
C GLY A 28 -1.34 -11.67 -2.63
N GLU A 29 -1.08 -10.62 -3.44
CA GLU A 29 0.25 -10.39 -4.03
C GLU A 29 1.32 -10.00 -2.99
N PHE A 30 0.93 -9.50 -1.83
CA PHE A 30 1.90 -9.16 -0.76
C PHE A 30 2.71 -10.37 -0.27
N ALA A 31 2.16 -11.60 -0.31
CA ALA A 31 2.89 -12.81 0.06
C ALA A 31 4.11 -13.06 -0.82
N ALA A 32 3.99 -12.80 -2.12
CA ALA A 32 5.04 -13.05 -3.09
C ALA A 32 6.11 -11.95 -3.11
N HIS A 33 5.81 -10.77 -2.60
CA HIS A 33 6.64 -9.56 -2.73
C HIS A 33 7.16 -9.02 -1.38
N GLY A 34 7.60 -9.89 -0.48
CA GLY A 34 8.26 -9.50 0.77
C GLY A 34 7.32 -9.09 1.89
N GLY A 35 6.05 -9.47 1.78
CA GLY A 35 5.06 -9.28 2.83
C GLY A 35 4.51 -10.60 3.38
N GLU A 36 3.60 -10.46 4.31
CA GLU A 36 2.74 -11.54 4.74
C GLU A 36 1.37 -11.32 4.12
N ALA A 37 0.78 -12.34 3.48
CA ALA A 37 -0.60 -12.26 3.02
C ALA A 37 -1.57 -12.38 4.21
N ARG A 38 -1.38 -11.53 5.22
CA ARG A 38 -2.21 -11.47 6.43
C ARG A 38 -2.76 -10.08 6.62
N VAL A 39 -4.07 -9.98 6.69
CA VAL A 39 -4.79 -8.75 6.99
C VAL A 39 -4.86 -8.58 8.51
N TYR A 40 -4.37 -7.46 9.02
CA TYR A 40 -4.33 -7.17 10.45
C TYR A 40 -5.61 -6.50 10.93
N ALA A 41 -6.20 -5.68 10.08
CA ALA A 41 -7.48 -5.03 10.35
C ALA A 41 -8.26 -4.79 9.05
N ALA A 42 -9.58 -4.77 9.17
CA ALA A 42 -10.49 -4.38 8.12
C ALA A 42 -11.54 -3.39 8.65
N THR A 43 -11.86 -2.37 7.87
CA THR A 43 -12.78 -1.30 8.24
C THR A 43 -13.65 -0.93 7.04
N ALA A 44 -14.97 -0.74 7.25
CA ALA A 44 -15.89 -0.21 6.23
C ALA A 44 -16.37 1.18 6.65
N TRP A 45 -16.10 2.17 5.81
CA TRP A 45 -16.44 3.57 6.00
C TRP A 45 -17.65 3.94 5.12
N PRO A 46 -18.79 4.35 5.71
CA PRO A 46 -19.96 4.73 4.92
C PRO A 46 -19.86 6.18 4.47
N VAL A 47 -20.43 6.50 3.32
CA VAL A 47 -20.65 7.82 2.77
C VAL A 47 -19.37 8.63 2.52
N ASN A 48 -18.58 8.91 3.53
CA ASN A 48 -17.29 9.62 3.45
C ASN A 48 -16.43 9.38 4.70
N TRP A 49 -15.21 9.91 4.70
CA TRP A 49 -14.22 9.70 5.79
C TRP A 49 -14.57 10.36 7.13
N SER A 50 -15.57 11.26 7.18
CA SER A 50 -15.98 11.94 8.41
C SER A 50 -17.02 11.15 9.20
N GLU A 51 -17.65 10.15 8.58
CA GLU A 51 -18.62 9.29 9.23
C GLU A 51 -17.93 8.19 10.04
N PRO A 52 -18.53 7.74 11.16
CA PRO A 52 -17.98 6.60 11.90
C PRO A 52 -18.09 5.31 11.08
N PRO A 53 -17.11 4.39 11.20
CA PRO A 53 -17.15 3.14 10.46
C PRO A 53 -18.37 2.29 10.86
N VAL A 54 -18.99 1.65 9.87
CA VAL A 54 -20.11 0.71 10.08
C VAL A 54 -19.65 -0.71 10.38
N PHE A 55 -18.39 -1.01 10.04
CA PHE A 55 -17.72 -2.26 10.37
C PHE A 55 -16.27 -1.97 10.70
N GLN A 56 -15.76 -2.61 11.77
CA GLN A 56 -14.34 -2.59 12.11
C GLN A 56 -13.97 -3.90 12.78
N ARG A 57 -12.91 -4.53 12.29
CA ARG A 57 -12.37 -5.74 12.88
C ARG A 57 -10.85 -5.72 12.92
N VAL A 58 -10.28 -6.01 14.08
CA VAL A 58 -8.85 -6.19 14.29
C VAL A 58 -8.59 -7.69 14.47
N TYR A 59 -7.80 -8.28 13.59
CA TYR A 59 -7.47 -9.70 13.64
C TYR A 59 -6.20 -9.94 14.47
N GLY A 60 -5.23 -9.02 14.45
CA GLY A 60 -3.96 -9.08 15.16
C GLY A 60 -2.76 -9.17 14.21
N TRP A 61 -1.56 -9.17 14.78
CA TRP A 61 -0.29 -9.15 14.04
C TRP A 61 0.25 -10.55 13.73
N GLY A 62 1.04 -10.67 12.67
CA GLY A 62 1.71 -11.88 12.25
C GLY A 62 0.72 -13.03 11.99
N GLU A 63 1.00 -14.22 12.50
CA GLU A 63 0.16 -15.41 12.28
C GLU A 63 -1.30 -15.28 12.74
N ARG A 64 -1.61 -14.30 13.61
CA ARG A 64 -2.99 -14.01 14.04
C ARG A 64 -3.80 -13.23 13.03
N GLY A 65 -3.16 -12.64 12.04
CA GLY A 65 -3.85 -11.94 10.96
C GLY A 65 -4.77 -12.87 10.16
N ALA A 66 -5.80 -12.30 9.55
CA ALA A 66 -6.73 -13.05 8.71
C ALA A 66 -6.15 -13.30 7.31
N GLU A 67 -6.58 -14.41 6.68
CA GLU A 67 -6.38 -14.61 5.25
C GLU A 67 -7.07 -13.48 4.47
N PRO A 68 -6.48 -12.93 3.40
CA PRO A 68 -7.06 -11.85 2.61
C PRO A 68 -8.52 -12.10 2.21
N ARG A 69 -8.82 -13.30 1.73
CA ARG A 69 -10.16 -13.68 1.30
C ARG A 69 -11.18 -13.60 2.44
N LEU A 70 -10.85 -14.13 3.61
CA LEU A 70 -11.73 -14.10 4.77
C LEU A 70 -12.00 -12.66 5.22
N ALA A 71 -10.95 -11.83 5.32
CA ALA A 71 -11.09 -10.43 5.72
C ALA A 71 -11.96 -9.64 4.74
N VAL A 72 -11.80 -9.88 3.43
CA VAL A 72 -12.61 -9.24 2.38
C VAL A 72 -14.05 -9.71 2.45
N GLU A 73 -14.31 -11.00 2.56
CA GLU A 73 -15.68 -11.56 2.68
C GLU A 73 -16.41 -10.97 3.88
N GLU A 74 -15.76 -10.88 5.05
CA GLU A 74 -16.37 -10.30 6.26
C GLU A 74 -16.65 -8.79 6.13
N ALA A 75 -15.71 -8.03 5.59
CA ALA A 75 -15.87 -6.58 5.45
C ALA A 75 -16.92 -6.21 4.39
N LEU A 76 -17.07 -7.02 3.34
CA LEU A 76 -18.00 -6.80 2.23
C LEU A 76 -19.30 -7.61 2.38
N GLU A 77 -19.60 -8.19 3.56
CA GLU A 77 -20.87 -8.91 3.80
C GLU A 77 -22.07 -8.02 3.49
N LEU A 78 -21.98 -6.73 3.84
CA LEU A 78 -22.95 -5.70 3.47
C LEU A 78 -22.31 -4.76 2.44
N LEU A 79 -22.23 -5.22 1.20
CA LEU A 79 -21.65 -4.46 0.11
C LEU A 79 -22.57 -3.31 -0.31
N HIS A 80 -22.11 -2.06 -0.14
CA HIS A 80 -22.81 -0.85 -0.50
C HIS A 80 -22.00 0.03 -1.46
N ASP A 81 -22.68 0.74 -2.33
CA ASP A 81 -22.09 1.59 -3.37
C ASP A 81 -21.53 2.92 -2.82
N ASP A 82 -21.94 3.35 -1.64
CA ASP A 82 -21.45 4.52 -0.90
C ASP A 82 -20.41 4.18 0.18
N THR A 83 -19.78 3.01 0.13
CA THR A 83 -18.88 2.56 1.19
C THR A 83 -17.45 2.34 0.66
N ALA A 84 -16.43 2.78 1.44
CA ALA A 84 -15.05 2.42 1.24
C ALA A 84 -14.64 1.28 2.19
N TYR A 85 -13.89 0.33 1.68
CA TYR A 85 -13.40 -0.85 2.40
C TYR A 85 -11.90 -0.79 2.53
N GLU A 86 -11.38 -0.56 3.73
CA GLU A 86 -9.97 -0.43 4.04
C GLU A 86 -9.44 -1.68 4.71
N PHE A 87 -8.28 -2.16 4.25
CA PHE A 87 -7.57 -3.30 4.81
C PHE A 87 -6.15 -2.89 5.16
N GLN A 88 -5.66 -3.33 6.32
CA GLN A 88 -4.29 -3.13 6.75
C GLN A 88 -3.52 -4.43 6.62
N ILE A 89 -2.42 -4.40 5.87
CA ILE A 89 -1.56 -5.55 5.61
C ILE A 89 -0.09 -5.21 5.89
N GLY A 90 0.71 -6.18 6.34
CA GLY A 90 2.15 -5.99 6.56
C GLY A 90 2.96 -6.13 5.28
N TRP A 91 3.98 -5.29 5.14
CA TRP A 91 4.95 -5.35 4.06
C TRP A 91 6.34 -5.04 4.59
N SER A 92 7.26 -6.02 4.51
CA SER A 92 8.60 -5.89 5.09
C SER A 92 9.57 -5.24 4.11
N LEU A 93 10.13 -4.11 4.53
CA LEU A 93 11.15 -3.36 3.80
C LEU A 93 12.41 -3.23 4.66
N TRP A 94 13.54 -2.95 4.01
CA TRP A 94 14.74 -2.53 4.70
C TRP A 94 14.54 -1.10 5.23
N GLU A 95 14.73 -0.93 6.52
CA GLU A 95 14.68 0.37 7.20
C GLU A 95 15.89 0.53 8.12
N LEU A 96 16.24 1.79 8.37
CA LEU A 96 17.29 2.13 9.31
C LEU A 96 16.72 2.12 10.73
N GLU A 97 17.21 1.24 11.60
CA GLU A 97 16.85 1.27 13.01
C GLU A 97 17.35 2.57 13.65
N THR A 98 16.44 3.45 14.03
CA THR A 98 16.72 4.64 14.83
C THR A 98 16.78 4.26 16.31
N GLY A 99 17.84 3.57 16.73
CA GLY A 99 18.04 3.11 18.11
C GLY A 99 19.41 3.51 18.62
N ALA A 100 19.44 4.14 19.77
CA ALA A 100 20.53 4.39 20.72
C ALA A 100 21.93 3.92 20.32
N GLY A 101 22.60 4.64 19.40
CA GLY A 101 24.00 4.39 19.06
C GLY A 101 24.45 5.13 17.81
N LEU A 102 25.77 5.32 17.69
CA LEU A 102 26.41 5.94 16.53
C LEU A 102 26.43 5.03 15.29
N ASP A 103 26.03 3.75 15.45
CA ASP A 103 26.03 2.76 14.38
C ASP A 103 24.60 2.54 13.88
N ALA A 104 24.26 3.17 12.76
CA ALA A 104 23.02 2.94 12.03
C ALA A 104 22.98 1.47 11.55
N ARG A 105 21.91 0.75 11.90
CA ARG A 105 21.73 -0.65 11.53
C ARG A 105 20.52 -0.82 10.62
N TRP A 106 20.71 -1.48 9.50
CA TRP A 106 19.61 -1.86 8.62
C TRP A 106 18.93 -3.12 9.12
N ALA A 107 17.60 -3.09 9.21
CA ALA A 107 16.77 -4.24 9.53
C ALA A 107 15.57 -4.33 8.58
N ARG A 108 15.03 -5.53 8.43
CA ARG A 108 13.74 -5.70 7.74
C ARG A 108 12.62 -5.53 8.75
N GLU A 109 11.89 -4.44 8.60
CA GLU A 109 10.77 -4.10 9.47
C GLU A 109 9.43 -4.20 8.72
N PRO A 110 8.39 -4.77 9.36
CA PRO A 110 7.05 -4.82 8.79
C PRO A 110 6.40 -3.45 8.89
N ARG A 111 6.06 -2.87 7.74
CA ARG A 111 5.26 -1.65 7.63
C ARG A 111 3.81 -1.98 7.33
N LEU A 112 2.92 -1.15 7.84
CA LEU A 112 1.51 -1.20 7.45
C LEU A 112 1.32 -0.54 6.11
N VAL A 113 0.70 -1.28 5.19
CA VAL A 113 0.13 -0.76 3.95
C VAL A 113 -1.38 -0.79 4.10
N ARG A 114 -2.05 0.31 3.74
CA ARG A 114 -3.50 0.36 3.66
C ARG A 114 -3.94 0.12 2.23
N VAL A 115 -4.85 -0.81 2.04
CA VAL A 115 -5.47 -1.10 0.75
C VAL A 115 -6.94 -0.75 0.85
N THR A 116 -7.38 0.23 0.07
CA THR A 116 -8.75 0.74 0.11
C THR A 116 -9.45 0.48 -1.22
N GLY A 117 -10.60 -0.19 -1.17
CA GLY A 117 -11.51 -0.34 -2.30
C GLY A 117 -12.70 0.60 -2.15
N TYR A 118 -13.03 1.36 -3.19
CA TYR A 118 -14.06 2.38 -3.16
C TYR A 118 -15.34 1.91 -3.84
N GLY A 119 -16.47 2.09 -3.14
CA GLY A 119 -17.78 2.08 -3.79
C GLY A 119 -17.95 3.31 -4.69
N PRO A 120 -18.75 3.21 -5.77
CA PRO A 120 -18.84 4.26 -6.78
C PRO A 120 -19.46 5.58 -6.30
N LEU A 121 -20.18 5.57 -5.19
CA LEU A 121 -20.81 6.77 -4.61
C LEU A 121 -20.10 7.27 -3.34
N PHE A 122 -19.08 6.56 -2.86
CA PHE A 122 -18.32 6.97 -1.69
C PHE A 122 -17.61 8.32 -1.94
N ASP A 123 -17.76 9.26 -0.99
CA ASP A 123 -17.12 10.58 -0.98
C ASP A 123 -17.21 11.29 -2.35
N GLU A 124 -18.44 11.40 -2.85
CA GLU A 124 -18.78 12.04 -4.13
C GLU A 124 -18.06 11.42 -5.35
N GLY A 125 -17.70 10.15 -5.27
CA GLY A 125 -16.98 9.45 -6.34
C GLY A 125 -15.47 9.57 -6.24
N ALA A 126 -14.90 9.49 -5.03
CA ALA A 126 -13.45 9.55 -4.77
C ALA A 126 -12.61 8.61 -5.66
N TYR A 127 -13.19 7.49 -6.12
CA TYR A 127 -12.51 6.53 -7.00
C TYR A 127 -12.04 7.14 -8.34
N GLU A 128 -12.64 8.24 -8.79
CA GLU A 128 -12.23 8.89 -10.05
C GLU A 128 -10.81 9.44 -9.94
N GLN A 129 -10.46 10.01 -8.77
CA GLN A 129 -9.14 10.56 -8.49
C GLN A 129 -8.20 9.53 -7.87
N ASP A 130 -8.69 8.76 -6.91
CA ASP A 130 -7.90 7.87 -6.07
C ASP A 130 -7.70 6.47 -6.67
N GLY A 131 -8.46 6.13 -7.72
CA GLY A 131 -8.57 4.78 -8.25
C GLY A 131 -9.67 3.97 -7.56
N HIS A 132 -10.18 2.95 -8.22
CA HIS A 132 -11.14 2.03 -7.62
C HIS A 132 -10.55 1.24 -6.44
N ILE A 133 -9.23 1.00 -6.50
CA ILE A 133 -8.43 0.48 -5.38
C ILE A 133 -7.21 1.37 -5.24
N ARG A 134 -6.93 1.83 -4.02
CA ARG A 134 -5.74 2.59 -3.67
C ARG A 134 -4.93 1.83 -2.62
N LEU A 135 -3.63 1.75 -2.84
CA LEU A 135 -2.66 1.30 -1.85
C LEU A 135 -1.94 2.53 -1.30
N ASP A 136 -1.91 2.68 0.01
CA ASP A 136 -1.16 3.70 0.74
C ASP A 136 0.04 3.01 1.40
N PHE A 137 1.23 3.27 0.90
CA PHE A 137 2.49 2.71 1.41
C PHE A 137 3.06 3.51 2.59
N GLY A 138 2.43 4.63 2.95
CA GLY A 138 2.95 5.57 3.92
C GLY A 138 4.16 6.34 3.39
N SER A 139 5.10 6.67 4.28
CA SER A 139 6.31 7.44 3.92
C SER A 139 7.16 6.74 2.85
N ASP A 140 7.68 7.52 1.90
CA ASP A 140 8.62 7.08 0.87
C ASP A 140 10.07 6.95 1.36
N ALA A 141 10.34 7.25 2.64
CA ALA A 141 11.68 7.18 3.23
C ALA A 141 12.43 5.88 2.90
N PRO A 142 11.84 4.67 3.00
CA PRO A 142 12.56 3.42 2.71
C PRO A 142 13.06 3.27 1.27
N PHE A 143 12.53 4.08 0.35
CA PHE A 143 12.93 4.07 -1.05
C PHE A 143 13.97 5.14 -1.39
N LEU A 144 14.19 6.11 -0.52
CA LEU A 144 15.07 7.26 -0.75
C LEU A 144 16.14 7.44 0.32
N GLU A 145 15.79 7.26 1.60
CA GLU A 145 16.64 7.49 2.77
C GLU A 145 17.53 8.74 2.64
N GLU A 146 16.85 9.90 2.41
CA GLU A 146 17.52 11.16 2.11
C GLU A 146 18.43 11.68 3.23
N GLU A 147 18.20 11.22 4.47
CA GLU A 147 18.94 11.66 5.66
C GLU A 147 20.24 10.87 5.90
N VAL A 148 20.48 9.81 5.15
CA VAL A 148 21.64 8.93 5.33
C VAL A 148 22.64 9.09 4.18
N GLU A 149 23.93 8.99 4.50
CA GLU A 149 24.97 8.93 3.47
C GLU A 149 24.76 7.67 2.61
N LEU A 150 24.79 7.82 1.29
CA LEU A 150 24.58 6.74 0.35
C LEU A 150 25.88 5.91 0.19
N ASP A 151 26.20 5.11 1.20
CA ASP A 151 27.26 4.11 1.07
C ASP A 151 26.78 2.88 0.26
N SER A 152 27.67 1.93 0.02
CA SER A 152 27.37 0.74 -0.77
C SER A 152 26.34 -0.20 -0.12
N VAL A 153 26.18 -0.14 1.21
CA VAL A 153 25.22 -0.96 1.96
C VAL A 153 23.85 -0.32 1.87
N ALA A 154 23.74 0.98 2.16
CA ALA A 154 22.52 1.76 2.02
C ALA A 154 21.97 1.69 0.59
N ALA A 155 22.83 1.90 -0.41
CA ALA A 155 22.43 1.82 -1.83
C ALA A 155 21.81 0.47 -2.17
N ARG A 156 22.36 -0.65 -1.70
CA ARG A 156 21.84 -1.99 -1.96
C ARG A 156 20.46 -2.22 -1.31
N HIS A 157 20.24 -1.75 -0.07
CA HIS A 157 18.97 -1.90 0.61
C HIS A 157 17.87 -1.05 -0.03
N ILE A 158 18.19 0.19 -0.39
CA ILE A 158 17.29 1.07 -1.14
C ILE A 158 16.93 0.45 -2.49
N GLU A 159 17.91 -0.05 -3.25
CA GLU A 159 17.68 -0.72 -4.54
C GLU A 159 16.75 -1.94 -4.38
N GLU A 160 16.95 -2.74 -3.34
CA GLU A 160 16.09 -3.90 -3.05
C GLU A 160 14.64 -3.46 -2.74
N ASN A 161 14.45 -2.41 -1.92
CA ASN A 161 13.12 -1.86 -1.63
C ASN A 161 12.44 -1.32 -2.89
N VAL A 162 13.17 -0.56 -3.72
CA VAL A 162 12.62 -0.03 -4.98
C VAL A 162 12.25 -1.16 -5.94
N ARG A 163 13.07 -2.20 -6.05
CA ARG A 163 12.76 -3.38 -6.86
C ARG A 163 11.48 -4.07 -6.36
N GLN A 164 11.35 -4.31 -5.04
CA GLN A 164 10.13 -4.88 -4.46
C GLN A 164 8.89 -4.04 -4.77
N LEU A 165 8.98 -2.70 -4.69
CA LEU A 165 7.89 -1.81 -5.04
C LEU A 165 7.48 -1.95 -6.51
N VAL A 166 8.45 -1.95 -7.42
CA VAL A 166 8.19 -2.09 -8.87
C VAL A 166 7.54 -3.44 -9.17
N GLU A 167 8.07 -4.52 -8.60
CA GLU A 167 7.53 -5.87 -8.77
C GLU A 167 6.11 -5.99 -8.20
N LEU A 168 5.86 -5.49 -6.98
CA LEU A 168 4.54 -5.49 -6.35
C LEU A 168 3.52 -4.70 -7.19
N THR A 169 3.87 -3.48 -7.62
CA THR A 169 2.95 -2.64 -8.40
C THR A 169 2.57 -3.28 -9.74
N ALA A 170 3.49 -3.98 -10.39
CA ALA A 170 3.22 -4.73 -11.60
C ALA A 170 2.36 -5.99 -11.35
N ALA A 171 2.64 -6.70 -10.25
CA ALA A 171 1.93 -7.92 -9.88
C ALA A 171 0.46 -7.64 -9.52
N VAL A 172 0.20 -6.60 -8.70
CA VAL A 172 -1.19 -6.24 -8.32
C VAL A 172 -2.01 -5.76 -9.52
N GLU A 173 -1.40 -5.00 -10.46
CA GLU A 173 -2.07 -4.63 -11.71
C GLU A 173 -2.49 -5.87 -12.50
N LYS A 174 -1.56 -6.78 -12.72
CA LYS A 174 -1.77 -8.02 -13.49
C LYS A 174 -2.79 -8.95 -12.81
N ALA A 175 -2.61 -9.24 -11.50
CA ALA A 175 -3.45 -10.18 -10.77
C ALA A 175 -4.89 -9.68 -10.63
N SER A 176 -5.07 -8.39 -10.38
CA SER A 176 -6.40 -7.78 -10.27
C SER A 176 -7.04 -7.44 -11.62
N GLY A 177 -6.25 -7.42 -12.71
CA GLY A 177 -6.72 -7.04 -14.04
C GLY A 177 -7.05 -5.56 -14.16
N ALA A 178 -6.34 -4.69 -13.44
CA ALA A 178 -6.44 -3.26 -13.62
C ALA A 178 -5.94 -2.86 -15.02
N THR A 179 -6.57 -1.86 -15.63
CA THR A 179 -6.21 -1.39 -16.97
C THR A 179 -5.37 -0.13 -16.95
N ALA A 180 -5.34 0.54 -15.80
CA ALA A 180 -4.47 1.68 -15.55
C ALA A 180 -3.99 1.62 -14.10
N ARG A 181 -2.74 2.03 -13.91
CA ARG A 181 -2.14 2.24 -12.59
C ARG A 181 -1.35 3.53 -12.57
N LEU A 182 -1.31 4.16 -11.40
CA LEU A 182 -0.50 5.35 -11.17
C LEU A 182 0.18 5.24 -9.80
N LEU A 183 1.51 5.24 -9.79
CA LEU A 183 2.30 5.42 -8.58
C LEU A 183 2.59 6.92 -8.42
N TRP A 184 2.17 7.51 -7.31
CA TRP A 184 2.23 8.96 -7.11
C TRP A 184 2.48 9.33 -5.66
N SER A 185 2.87 10.57 -5.41
CA SER A 185 3.08 11.14 -4.08
C SER A 185 2.36 12.48 -3.93
N GLU A 186 2.08 12.87 -2.69
CA GLU A 186 1.32 14.11 -2.39
C GLU A 186 2.02 15.37 -2.89
N LEU A 187 3.34 15.41 -2.83
CA LEU A 187 4.13 16.57 -3.28
C LEU A 187 4.26 16.64 -4.81
N GLY A 188 3.77 15.65 -5.54
CA GLY A 188 3.72 15.65 -7.00
C GLY A 188 5.06 15.37 -7.69
N GLU A 189 6.16 15.23 -6.97
CA GLU A 189 7.43 14.78 -7.54
C GLU A 189 7.43 13.26 -7.68
N SER A 190 7.76 12.75 -8.87
CA SER A 190 7.81 11.30 -9.04
C SER A 190 8.95 10.68 -8.23
N LEU A 191 8.68 9.54 -7.59
CA LEU A 191 9.70 8.76 -6.87
C LEU A 191 10.92 8.49 -7.75
N ALA A 192 10.71 8.22 -9.06
CA ALA A 192 11.79 7.99 -10.02
C ALA A 192 12.68 9.22 -10.21
N GLN A 193 12.13 10.43 -10.24
CA GLN A 193 12.89 11.67 -10.34
C GLN A 193 13.72 11.92 -9.07
N ARG A 194 13.12 11.74 -7.89
CA ARG A 194 13.81 11.88 -6.61
C ARG A 194 14.91 10.84 -6.46
N LEU A 195 14.67 9.59 -6.82
CA LEU A 195 15.67 8.53 -6.82
C LEU A 195 16.83 8.83 -7.77
N ALA A 196 16.55 9.31 -8.98
CA ALA A 196 17.58 9.71 -9.94
C ALA A 196 18.41 10.90 -9.44
N ALA A 197 17.81 11.86 -8.75
CA ALA A 197 18.52 12.98 -8.11
C ALA A 197 19.43 12.47 -6.98
N ARG A 198 18.93 11.55 -6.14
CA ARG A 198 19.66 10.92 -5.03
C ARG A 198 20.91 10.20 -5.50
N LEU A 199 20.79 9.40 -6.58
CA LEU A 199 21.91 8.64 -7.15
C LEU A 199 22.98 9.53 -7.84
N ARG A 200 22.62 10.73 -8.27
CA ARG A 200 23.59 11.70 -8.85
C ARG A 200 24.42 12.41 -7.80
N VAL A 201 23.91 12.60 -6.60
CA VAL A 201 24.62 13.29 -5.51
C VAL A 201 25.66 12.35 -4.86
N GLY A 202 25.51 11.03 -4.95
CA GLY A 202 26.41 10.01 -4.41
C GLY A 202 27.61 9.67 -5.30
N ASN A 203 27.72 10.25 -6.50
CA ASN A 203 28.88 10.17 -7.39
C ASN A 203 29.62 11.50 -7.43
#